data_0bc2bb3d64afecfb4f25a1c5dee1cf8c
#
_entry.id   0bc2bb3d64afecfb4f25a1c5dee1cf8c
#
_cell.length_a   1.000
_cell.length_b   1.000
_cell.length_c   1.000
_cell.angle_alpha   90.00
_cell.angle_beta   90.00
_cell.angle_gamma   90.00
#
_symmetry.space_group_name_H-M   'P 1'
#
loop_
_entity.id
_entity.type
_entity.pdbx_description
1 polymer ?
#
loop_
_entity_poly.entity_id
_entity_poly.type
_entity_poly.pdbx_seq_one_letter_code
_entity_poly.pdbx_strand_id
1 'polypeptide(L)'
;MASTHRSKMTATIGLALAALMALVVMFAWVPASAQWSGHTSGKLQPATRGTLVNLPGVEAAIVDLTNDIRRRNGLAILLVDGMCRDAARGHSADMLNRNYFSHTSPEGRTLKERLPADLATRQWGENIWTGSGYDPRQVRYLAQKIMDGWMKSPGHRANILTPGYTHIGVGVMAKNQEIKATQVFIGMAGAGISPGPALQRR
;
A
#
# COMPACT_ATOMS: atom_id res chain seq x y z
N MET A 1 61.61 -10.45 -52.32
CA MET A 1 62.56 -9.61 -51.57
C MET A 1 61.87 -9.32 -50.25
N ALA A 2 62.23 -10.04 -49.20
CA ALA A 2 63.14 -9.72 -48.13
C ALA A 2 62.56 -8.52 -47.32
N SER A 3 62.34 -8.56 -46.04
CA SER A 3 63.21 -8.98 -44.98
C SER A 3 62.42 -9.09 -43.67
N THR A 4 62.71 -10.14 -42.95
CA THR A 4 62.42 -10.41 -41.56
C THR A 4 63.11 -9.44 -40.62
N HIS A 5 62.47 -8.93 -39.60
CA HIS A 5 63.12 -8.53 -38.37
C HIS A 5 62.39 -9.09 -37.14
N ARG A 6 62.93 -10.16 -36.61
CA ARG A 6 62.70 -10.62 -35.24
C ARG A 6 63.49 -9.67 -34.34
N SER A 7 62.84 -9.07 -33.37
CA SER A 7 63.50 -8.54 -32.22
C SER A 7 63.08 -9.29 -30.97
N LYS A 8 64.03 -10.00 -30.39
CA LYS A 8 63.96 -10.64 -29.08
C LYS A 8 64.09 -9.54 -28.03
N MET A 9 63.22 -9.39 -27.11
CA MET A 9 63.54 -8.69 -25.87
C MET A 9 63.30 -9.61 -24.67
N THR A 10 64.39 -9.76 -24.02
CA THR A 10 64.68 -10.54 -22.83
C THR A 10 63.87 -10.15 -21.63
N ALA A 11 63.47 -11.18 -20.93
CA ALA A 11 62.85 -11.08 -19.60
C ALA A 11 63.86 -10.53 -18.57
N THR A 12 63.43 -9.52 -17.86
CA THR A 12 64.12 -9.09 -16.63
C THR A 12 63.23 -9.38 -15.45
N ILE A 13 63.59 -10.37 -14.68
CA ILE A 13 62.98 -10.75 -13.41
C ILE A 13 63.46 -9.73 -12.38
N GLY A 14 62.58 -8.85 -11.97
CA GLY A 14 62.77 -7.96 -10.82
C GLY A 14 62.07 -8.52 -9.60
N LEU A 15 62.84 -9.11 -8.69
CA LEU A 15 62.39 -9.38 -7.33
C LEU A 15 62.13 -8.05 -6.63
N ALA A 16 60.85 -7.75 -6.32
CA ALA A 16 60.52 -6.73 -5.35
C ALA A 16 59.85 -7.42 -4.14
N LEU A 17 60.53 -7.33 -3.02
CA LEU A 17 60.11 -7.87 -1.73
C LEU A 17 58.74 -7.36 -1.33
N ALA A 18 57.91 -8.30 -0.94
CA ALA A 18 56.63 -8.08 -0.29
C ALA A 18 56.83 -7.46 1.10
N ALA A 19 56.35 -6.25 1.29
CA ALA A 19 56.03 -5.74 2.62
C ALA A 19 54.62 -6.17 2.97
N LEU A 20 54.50 -7.26 3.71
CA LEU A 20 53.25 -7.76 4.27
C LEU A 20 52.85 -6.85 5.42
N MET A 21 52.06 -5.82 5.17
CA MET A 21 51.35 -5.09 6.21
C MET A 21 50.20 -5.96 6.70
N ALA A 22 50.44 -6.65 7.81
CA ALA A 22 49.36 -7.31 8.55
C ALA A 22 48.47 -6.23 9.16
N LEU A 23 47.32 -5.96 8.51
CA LEU A 23 46.27 -5.19 9.10
C LEU A 23 45.59 -6.10 10.15
N VAL A 24 46.03 -5.98 11.40
CA VAL A 24 45.36 -6.58 12.55
C VAL A 24 44.03 -5.85 12.72
N VAL A 25 42.98 -6.39 12.12
CA VAL A 25 41.59 -6.01 12.46
C VAL A 25 41.38 -6.51 13.88
N MET A 26 41.55 -5.62 14.84
CA MET A 26 41.07 -5.83 16.21
C MET A 26 39.57 -5.93 16.13
N PHE A 27 39.05 -7.15 16.02
CA PHE A 27 37.67 -7.43 16.40
C PHE A 27 37.58 -7.16 17.89
N ALA A 28 37.12 -5.97 18.25
CA ALA A 28 36.68 -5.72 19.60
C ALA A 28 35.54 -6.69 19.87
N TRP A 29 35.86 -7.72 20.64
CA TRP A 29 34.88 -8.64 21.18
C TRP A 29 33.99 -7.83 22.11
N VAL A 30 32.81 -7.42 21.59
CA VAL A 30 31.75 -6.83 22.39
C VAL A 30 31.15 -7.98 23.20
N PRO A 31 31.26 -7.96 24.53
CA PRO A 31 30.67 -9.02 25.33
C PRO A 31 29.15 -9.03 25.10
N ALA A 32 28.60 -10.22 24.94
CA ALA A 32 27.18 -10.48 24.70
C ALA A 32 26.24 -10.07 25.88
N SER A 33 26.73 -9.24 26.81
CA SER A 33 26.03 -8.71 27.96
C SER A 33 25.61 -7.24 27.81
N ALA A 34 25.71 -6.65 26.63
CA ALA A 34 24.91 -5.47 26.33
C ALA A 34 23.43 -5.91 26.31
N GLN A 35 22.89 -6.15 27.48
CA GLN A 35 21.46 -6.27 27.71
C GLN A 35 20.84 -5.01 27.11
N TRP A 36 20.12 -5.20 26.03
CA TRP A 36 19.25 -4.21 25.48
C TRP A 36 18.04 -4.03 26.42
N SER A 37 18.29 -3.46 27.58
CA SER A 37 17.29 -3.02 28.54
C SER A 37 16.75 -1.69 28.07
N GLY A 38 15.72 -1.73 27.23
CA GLY A 38 15.14 -0.47 26.76
C GLY A 38 13.99 -0.58 25.80
N HIS A 39 13.43 -1.77 25.56
CA HIS A 39 12.05 -1.83 25.15
C HIS A 39 11.23 -2.09 26.40
N THR A 40 10.81 -1.01 27.06
CA THR A 40 9.55 -1.07 27.75
C THR A 40 8.58 -1.61 26.73
N SER A 41 8.25 -2.90 26.83
CA SER A 41 6.99 -3.43 26.36
C SER A 41 5.93 -2.58 27.05
N GLY A 42 5.63 -1.42 26.44
CA GLY A 42 4.37 -0.78 26.68
C GLY A 42 3.37 -1.89 26.36
N LYS A 43 2.90 -2.57 27.40
CA LYS A 43 1.73 -3.42 27.29
C LYS A 43 0.74 -2.59 26.52
N LEU A 44 0.50 -2.98 25.26
CA LEU A 44 -0.63 -2.49 24.52
C LEU A 44 -1.78 -2.59 25.49
N GLN A 45 -2.26 -1.45 25.97
CA GLN A 45 -3.55 -1.44 26.65
C GLN A 45 -4.48 -2.08 25.63
N PRO A 46 -5.13 -3.21 25.94
CA PRO A 46 -6.05 -3.81 25.01
C PRO A 46 -7.02 -2.71 24.66
N ALA A 47 -7.08 -2.33 23.36
CA ALA A 47 -8.13 -1.47 22.85
C ALA A 47 -9.41 -2.00 23.49
N THR A 48 -10.08 -1.17 24.29
CA THR A 48 -11.17 -1.58 25.17
C THR A 48 -12.06 -2.53 24.41
N ARG A 49 -12.18 -3.77 24.91
CA ARG A 49 -12.88 -4.87 24.25
C ARG A 49 -14.21 -4.35 23.71
N GLY A 50 -14.35 -4.18 22.41
CA GLY A 50 -15.58 -3.70 21.78
C GLY A 50 -15.56 -2.29 21.20
N THR A 51 -14.54 -1.45 21.41
CA THR A 51 -14.50 -0.10 20.83
C THR A 51 -14.16 -0.16 19.34
N LEU A 52 -15.01 0.48 18.54
CA LEU A 52 -14.77 0.69 17.11
C LEU A 52 -13.79 1.85 16.92
N VAL A 53 -12.72 1.62 16.16
CA VAL A 53 -11.66 2.60 15.90
C VAL A 53 -11.55 2.86 14.40
N ASN A 54 -11.60 4.13 14.00
CA ASN A 54 -11.31 4.54 12.63
C ASN A 54 -9.78 4.68 12.42
N LEU A 55 -9.28 4.29 11.24
CA LEU A 55 -7.86 4.30 10.89
C LEU A 55 -7.56 5.28 9.74
N PRO A 56 -7.68 6.61 9.96
CA PRO A 56 -7.58 7.61 8.87
C PRO A 56 -6.22 7.61 8.18
N GLY A 57 -5.13 7.29 8.88
CA GLY A 57 -3.80 7.16 8.27
C GLY A 57 -3.73 6.02 7.25
N VAL A 58 -4.40 4.89 7.54
CA VAL A 58 -4.48 3.75 6.62
C VAL A 58 -5.35 4.10 5.41
N GLU A 59 -6.47 4.81 5.62
CA GLU A 59 -7.34 5.29 4.54
C GLU A 59 -6.57 6.18 3.55
N ALA A 60 -5.83 7.16 4.05
CA ALA A 60 -5.00 8.04 3.22
C ALA A 60 -3.94 7.25 2.44
N ALA A 61 -3.23 6.33 3.09
CA ALA A 61 -2.23 5.49 2.43
C ALA A 61 -2.84 4.60 1.34
N ILE A 62 -4.07 4.10 1.51
CA ILE A 62 -4.79 3.33 0.48
C ILE A 62 -5.13 4.22 -0.72
N VAL A 63 -5.58 5.46 -0.50
CA VAL A 63 -5.84 6.42 -1.59
C VAL A 63 -4.57 6.67 -2.39
N ASP A 64 -3.45 6.94 -1.72
CA ASP A 64 -2.15 7.16 -2.37
C ASP A 64 -1.72 5.95 -3.21
N LEU A 65 -1.77 4.74 -2.64
CA LEU A 65 -1.43 3.51 -3.34
C LEU A 65 -2.35 3.25 -4.54
N THR A 66 -3.64 3.52 -4.40
CA THR A 66 -4.61 3.41 -5.50
C THR A 66 -4.24 4.35 -6.64
N ASN A 67 -3.95 5.62 -6.33
CA ASN A 67 -3.58 6.61 -7.31
C ASN A 67 -2.21 6.32 -7.96
N ASP A 68 -1.27 5.75 -7.21
CA ASP A 68 0.01 5.27 -7.76
C ASP A 68 -0.19 4.13 -8.77
N ILE A 69 -1.05 3.17 -8.44
CA ILE A 69 -1.40 2.08 -9.36
C ILE A 69 -2.06 2.63 -10.62
N ARG A 70 -3.02 3.55 -10.48
CA ARG A 70 -3.70 4.18 -11.61
C ARG A 70 -2.73 4.94 -12.51
N ARG A 71 -1.86 5.78 -11.95
CA ARG A 71 -0.81 6.49 -12.74
C ARG A 71 0.09 5.55 -13.53
N ARG A 72 0.54 4.45 -12.92
CA ARG A 72 1.36 3.42 -13.60
C ARG A 72 0.62 2.73 -14.75
N ASN A 73 -0.71 2.74 -14.74
CA ASN A 73 -1.55 2.18 -15.79
C ASN A 73 -2.11 3.26 -16.75
N GLY A 74 -1.57 4.49 -16.74
CA GLY A 74 -1.97 5.57 -17.64
C GLY A 74 -3.36 6.15 -17.36
N LEU A 75 -3.90 5.94 -16.15
CA LEU A 75 -5.21 6.40 -15.75
C LEU A 75 -5.12 7.70 -14.94
N ALA A 76 -6.16 8.55 -15.04
CA ALA A 76 -6.31 9.72 -14.19
C ALA A 76 -6.39 9.30 -12.71
N ILE A 77 -5.82 10.14 -11.83
CA ILE A 77 -5.97 9.98 -10.38
C ILE A 77 -7.42 10.22 -9.96
N LEU A 78 -7.80 9.63 -8.85
CA LEU A 78 -9.10 9.83 -8.22
C LEU A 78 -9.01 10.91 -7.15
N LEU A 79 -10.00 11.79 -7.10
CA LEU A 79 -10.13 12.79 -6.05
C LEU A 79 -10.86 12.18 -4.85
N VAL A 80 -10.45 12.56 -3.64
CA VAL A 80 -11.15 12.10 -2.43
C VAL A 80 -12.50 12.80 -2.33
N ASP A 81 -13.55 12.01 -2.15
CA ASP A 81 -14.92 12.49 -1.91
C ASP A 81 -15.38 12.13 -0.49
N GLY A 82 -15.94 13.12 0.21
CA GLY A 82 -16.39 12.98 1.59
C GLY A 82 -17.57 12.03 1.75
N MET A 83 -18.54 12.07 0.86
CA MET A 83 -19.73 11.22 0.92
C MET A 83 -19.38 9.75 0.63
N CYS A 84 -18.50 9.51 -0.34
CA CYS A 84 -17.96 8.18 -0.62
C CYS A 84 -17.18 7.63 0.57
N ARG A 85 -16.38 8.48 1.23
CA ARG A 85 -15.64 8.09 2.43
C ARG A 85 -16.57 7.74 3.59
N ASP A 86 -17.59 8.53 3.80
CA ASP A 86 -18.54 8.30 4.89
C ASP A 86 -19.37 7.03 4.64
N ALA A 87 -19.80 6.76 3.40
CA ALA A 87 -20.41 5.50 3.01
C ALA A 87 -19.48 4.30 3.24
N ALA A 88 -18.20 4.44 2.87
CA ALA A 88 -17.18 3.41 3.08
C ALA A 88 -16.93 3.13 4.57
N ARG A 89 -16.77 4.18 5.38
CA ARG A 89 -16.59 4.05 6.84
C ARG A 89 -17.80 3.42 7.51
N GLY A 90 -19.01 3.88 7.15
CA GLY A 90 -20.27 3.34 7.65
C GLY A 90 -20.40 1.85 7.35
N HIS A 91 -20.04 1.41 6.14
CA HIS A 91 -20.10 -0.01 5.78
C HIS A 91 -19.06 -0.86 6.53
N SER A 92 -17.83 -0.39 6.63
CA SER A 92 -16.79 -1.08 7.41
C SER A 92 -17.16 -1.21 8.89
N ALA A 93 -17.75 -0.17 9.46
CA ALA A 93 -18.27 -0.16 10.83
C ALA A 93 -19.45 -1.13 11.02
N ASP A 94 -20.38 -1.15 10.07
CA ASP A 94 -21.55 -2.03 10.11
C ASP A 94 -21.12 -3.51 10.03
N MET A 95 -20.20 -3.85 9.12
CA MET A 95 -19.65 -5.19 9.03
C MET A 95 -19.01 -5.67 10.34
N LEU A 96 -18.26 -4.78 11.05
CA LEU A 96 -17.63 -5.11 12.33
C LEU A 96 -18.66 -5.22 13.47
N ASN A 97 -19.62 -4.30 13.52
CA ASN A 97 -20.59 -4.26 14.62
C ASN A 97 -21.58 -5.42 14.57
N ARG A 98 -21.91 -5.87 13.36
CA ARG A 98 -22.91 -6.91 13.14
C ARG A 98 -22.30 -8.25 12.69
N ASN A 99 -20.98 -8.34 12.69
CA ASN A 99 -20.20 -9.53 12.42
C ASN A 99 -20.59 -10.21 11.08
N TYR A 100 -20.52 -9.45 9.98
CA TYR A 100 -20.67 -10.00 8.64
C TYR A 100 -19.59 -9.49 7.69
N PHE A 101 -19.47 -10.10 6.50
CA PHE A 101 -18.57 -9.67 5.44
C PHE A 101 -19.25 -9.86 4.09
N SER A 102 -19.84 -8.80 3.56
CA SER A 102 -20.60 -8.80 2.31
C SER A 102 -20.74 -7.37 1.78
N HIS A 103 -20.90 -7.22 0.46
CA HIS A 103 -21.28 -5.97 -0.18
C HIS A 103 -22.71 -5.51 0.16
N THR A 104 -23.54 -6.43 0.63
CA THR A 104 -24.94 -6.19 0.98
C THR A 104 -25.13 -6.33 2.49
N SER A 105 -25.79 -5.36 3.11
CA SER A 105 -26.12 -5.46 4.53
C SER A 105 -27.15 -6.56 4.81
N PRO A 106 -27.30 -7.03 6.05
CA PRO A 106 -28.31 -8.04 6.40
C PRO A 106 -29.76 -7.66 6.02
N GLU A 107 -30.06 -6.35 5.89
CA GLU A 107 -31.36 -5.85 5.42
C GLU A 107 -31.47 -5.73 3.90
N GLY A 108 -30.45 -6.18 3.15
CA GLY A 108 -30.44 -6.12 1.69
C GLY A 108 -29.97 -4.80 1.10
N ARG A 109 -29.45 -3.85 1.90
CA ARG A 109 -28.90 -2.58 1.38
C ARG A 109 -27.54 -2.79 0.73
N THR A 110 -27.45 -2.44 -0.55
CA THR A 110 -26.20 -2.42 -1.33
C THR A 110 -25.51 -1.06 -1.22
N LEU A 111 -24.38 -0.86 -1.92
CA LEU A 111 -23.73 0.45 -1.99
C LEU A 111 -24.69 1.53 -2.50
N LYS A 112 -25.55 1.20 -3.45
CA LYS A 112 -26.52 2.14 -4.02
C LYS A 112 -27.41 2.80 -2.95
N GLU A 113 -27.90 2.03 -1.99
CA GLU A 113 -28.75 2.52 -0.90
C GLU A 113 -27.96 3.19 0.23
N ARG A 114 -26.63 3.07 0.21
CA ARG A 114 -25.72 3.72 1.17
C ARG A 114 -25.19 5.07 0.66
N LEU A 115 -25.31 5.32 -0.64
CA LEU A 115 -24.93 6.58 -1.28
C LEU A 115 -26.08 7.58 -1.27
N PRO A 116 -25.79 8.91 -1.24
CA PRO A 116 -26.77 9.92 -1.57
C PRO A 116 -27.43 9.68 -2.93
N ALA A 117 -28.70 10.07 -3.08
CA ALA A 117 -29.50 9.72 -4.25
C ALA A 117 -28.89 10.21 -5.58
N ASP A 118 -28.25 11.37 -5.59
CA ASP A 118 -27.57 11.94 -6.76
C ASP A 118 -26.33 11.15 -7.16
N LEU A 119 -25.62 10.53 -6.20
CA LEU A 119 -24.48 9.66 -6.46
C LEU A 119 -24.91 8.24 -6.82
N ALA A 120 -26.01 7.76 -6.28
CA ALA A 120 -26.55 6.43 -6.54
C ALA A 120 -26.98 6.21 -8.01
N THR A 121 -27.22 7.27 -8.78
CA THR A 121 -27.53 7.22 -10.21
C THR A 121 -26.31 7.18 -11.13
N ARG A 122 -25.11 7.32 -10.58
CA ARG A 122 -23.86 7.39 -11.33
C ARG A 122 -23.21 6.01 -11.46
N GLN A 123 -22.13 5.94 -12.25
CA GLN A 123 -21.28 4.75 -12.21
C GLN A 123 -20.60 4.67 -10.83
N TRP A 124 -20.72 3.53 -10.18
CA TRP A 124 -20.10 3.27 -8.88
C TRP A 124 -19.51 1.87 -8.80
N GLY A 125 -18.60 1.69 -7.86
CA GLY A 125 -18.01 0.40 -7.54
C GLY A 125 -17.52 0.34 -6.10
N GLU A 126 -17.37 -0.88 -5.62
CA GLU A 126 -16.96 -1.11 -4.24
C GLU A 126 -15.96 -2.26 -4.15
N ASN A 127 -14.94 -2.06 -3.35
CA ASN A 127 -14.05 -3.11 -2.89
C ASN A 127 -14.19 -3.24 -1.38
N ILE A 128 -14.25 -4.47 -0.87
CA ILE A 128 -14.23 -4.75 0.57
C ILE A 128 -13.07 -5.68 0.91
N TRP A 129 -12.56 -5.57 2.14
CA TRP A 129 -11.49 -6.40 2.65
C TRP A 129 -11.68 -6.67 4.14
N THR A 130 -11.23 -7.83 4.60
CA THR A 130 -11.21 -8.21 6.01
C THR A 130 -9.90 -8.86 6.39
N GLY A 131 -9.46 -8.65 7.62
CA GLY A 131 -8.29 -9.28 8.18
C GLY A 131 -8.24 -9.14 9.70
N SER A 132 -7.40 -9.93 10.34
CA SER A 132 -7.21 -9.91 11.80
C SER A 132 -5.75 -10.04 12.16
N GLY A 133 -5.41 -9.63 13.41
CA GLY A 133 -4.05 -9.75 13.93
C GLY A 133 -3.05 -8.73 13.38
N TYR A 134 -3.49 -7.73 12.64
CA TYR A 134 -2.64 -6.63 12.17
C TYR A 134 -2.55 -5.52 13.23
N ASP A 135 -1.35 -4.94 13.38
CA ASP A 135 -1.15 -3.74 14.19
C ASP A 135 -1.57 -2.50 13.40
N PRO A 136 -2.64 -1.79 13.80
CA PRO A 136 -3.14 -0.61 13.08
C PRO A 136 -2.16 0.57 13.08
N ARG A 137 -1.13 0.56 13.93
CA ARG A 137 -0.06 1.57 13.93
C ARG A 137 0.92 1.39 12.77
N GLN A 138 1.01 0.19 12.19
CA GLN A 138 1.82 -0.10 11.02
C GLN A 138 1.09 0.33 9.74
N VAL A 139 0.79 1.63 9.63
CA VAL A 139 -0.09 2.24 8.62
C VAL A 139 0.24 1.78 7.20
N ARG A 140 1.50 1.96 6.76
CA ARG A 140 1.90 1.61 5.38
C ARG A 140 1.83 0.11 5.12
N TYR A 141 2.24 -0.69 6.09
CA TYR A 141 2.19 -2.14 5.97
C TYR A 141 0.75 -2.64 5.83
N LEU A 142 -0.15 -2.15 6.69
CA LEU A 142 -1.56 -2.54 6.64
C LEU A 142 -2.23 -2.08 5.33
N ALA A 143 -2.00 -0.83 4.92
CA ALA A 143 -2.50 -0.32 3.65
C ALA A 143 -2.01 -1.17 2.46
N GLN A 144 -0.73 -1.56 2.44
CA GLN A 144 -0.18 -2.42 1.40
C GLN A 144 -0.83 -3.80 1.41
N LYS A 145 -1.05 -4.42 2.58
CA LYS A 145 -1.75 -5.72 2.68
C LYS A 145 -3.16 -5.68 2.13
N ILE A 146 -3.90 -4.61 2.42
CA ILE A 146 -5.25 -4.40 1.89
C ILE A 146 -5.19 -4.27 0.37
N MET A 147 -4.31 -3.41 -0.15
CA MET A 147 -4.13 -3.20 -1.59
C MET A 147 -3.68 -4.47 -2.31
N ASP A 148 -2.75 -5.24 -1.74
CA ASP A 148 -2.30 -6.52 -2.31
C ASP A 148 -3.47 -7.52 -2.43
N GLY A 149 -4.35 -7.55 -1.42
CA GLY A 149 -5.56 -8.36 -1.44
C GLY A 149 -6.49 -7.97 -2.60
N TRP A 150 -6.76 -6.69 -2.75
CA TRP A 150 -7.61 -6.19 -3.83
C TRP A 150 -6.98 -6.39 -5.21
N MET A 151 -5.68 -6.14 -5.37
CA MET A 151 -5.00 -6.29 -6.66
C MET A 151 -4.85 -7.75 -7.11
N LYS A 152 -4.87 -8.71 -6.19
CA LYS A 152 -4.91 -10.16 -6.50
C LYS A 152 -6.28 -10.66 -6.92
N SER A 153 -7.35 -9.95 -6.56
CA SER A 153 -8.73 -10.28 -6.92
C SER A 153 -9.09 -9.62 -8.26
N PRO A 154 -9.46 -10.37 -9.31
CA PRO A 154 -9.77 -9.79 -10.63
C PRO A 154 -10.87 -8.72 -10.58
N GLY A 155 -11.94 -8.93 -9.81
CA GLY A 155 -13.05 -7.98 -9.68
C GLY A 155 -12.64 -6.69 -8.95
N HIS A 156 -11.94 -6.81 -7.83
CA HIS A 156 -11.46 -5.64 -7.09
C HIS A 156 -10.41 -4.85 -7.89
N ARG A 157 -9.50 -5.55 -8.58
CA ARG A 157 -8.52 -4.94 -9.47
C ARG A 157 -9.20 -4.18 -10.62
N ALA A 158 -10.26 -4.75 -11.21
CA ALA A 158 -11.03 -4.09 -12.27
C ALA A 158 -11.62 -2.77 -11.78
N ASN A 159 -12.20 -2.72 -10.57
CA ASN A 159 -12.68 -1.47 -9.97
C ASN A 159 -11.55 -0.43 -9.86
N ILE A 160 -10.37 -0.80 -9.33
CA ILE A 160 -9.22 0.12 -9.19
C ILE A 160 -8.78 0.68 -10.56
N LEU A 161 -8.86 -0.12 -11.62
CA LEU A 161 -8.41 0.23 -12.96
C LEU A 161 -9.51 0.72 -13.91
N THR A 162 -10.73 0.93 -13.43
CA THR A 162 -11.83 1.45 -14.25
C THR A 162 -11.58 2.92 -14.63
N PRO A 163 -11.49 3.26 -15.94
CA PRO A 163 -11.18 4.62 -16.39
C PRO A 163 -12.24 5.65 -16.02
N GLY A 164 -13.53 5.23 -16.01
CA GLY A 164 -14.68 6.11 -15.78
C GLY A 164 -14.84 6.62 -14.35
N TYR A 165 -14.09 6.11 -13.39
CA TYR A 165 -14.11 6.65 -12.03
C TYR A 165 -13.28 7.92 -11.92
N THR A 166 -13.80 8.88 -11.17
CA THR A 166 -13.21 10.20 -10.93
C THR A 166 -12.98 10.49 -9.44
N HIS A 167 -13.74 9.83 -8.57
CA HIS A 167 -13.67 10.05 -7.11
C HIS A 167 -13.58 8.73 -6.36
N ILE A 168 -13.02 8.82 -5.16
CA ILE A 168 -12.78 7.70 -4.26
C ILE A 168 -13.11 8.09 -2.81
N GLY A 169 -13.67 7.15 -2.07
CA GLY A 169 -13.75 7.19 -0.61
C GLY A 169 -13.22 5.89 -0.02
N VAL A 170 -12.46 5.98 1.04
CA VAL A 170 -11.94 4.80 1.76
C VAL A 170 -12.35 4.88 3.21
N GLY A 171 -12.82 3.78 3.77
CA GLY A 171 -13.15 3.61 5.17
C GLY A 171 -12.49 2.37 5.75
N VAL A 172 -11.64 2.56 6.77
CA VAL A 172 -10.97 1.45 7.46
C VAL A 172 -11.28 1.52 8.94
N MET A 173 -11.91 0.48 9.43
CA MET A 173 -12.35 0.37 10.83
C MET A 173 -11.75 -0.87 11.48
N ALA A 174 -11.42 -0.76 12.76
CA ALA A 174 -10.92 -1.86 13.58
C ALA A 174 -11.77 -2.06 14.83
N LYS A 175 -11.96 -3.32 15.23
CA LYS A 175 -12.64 -3.72 16.45
C LYS A 175 -12.15 -5.10 16.89
N ASN A 176 -11.78 -5.30 18.14
CA ASN A 176 -11.35 -6.62 18.66
C ASN A 176 -10.26 -7.32 17.81
N GLN A 177 -9.25 -6.59 17.36
CA GLN A 177 -8.19 -7.08 16.46
C GLN A 177 -8.68 -7.45 15.04
N GLU A 178 -9.94 -7.32 14.73
CA GLU A 178 -10.49 -7.46 13.40
C GLU A 178 -10.52 -6.11 12.68
N ILE A 179 -10.21 -6.10 11.40
CA ILE A 179 -10.19 -4.91 10.55
C ILE A 179 -11.06 -5.18 9.33
N LYS A 180 -11.92 -4.22 9.02
CA LYS A 180 -12.65 -4.16 7.75
C LYS A 180 -12.25 -2.90 7.00
N ALA A 181 -12.07 -3.04 5.70
CA ALA A 181 -11.82 -1.91 4.80
C ALA A 181 -12.83 -1.93 3.66
N THR A 182 -13.34 -0.76 3.33
CA THR A 182 -14.21 -0.53 2.17
C THR A 182 -13.61 0.59 1.34
N GLN A 183 -13.60 0.41 0.01
CA GLN A 183 -13.19 1.40 -0.96
C GLN A 183 -14.36 1.62 -1.92
N VAL A 184 -14.85 2.85 -2.00
CA VAL A 184 -15.97 3.28 -2.85
C VAL A 184 -15.43 4.13 -3.98
N PHE A 185 -15.90 3.86 -5.19
CA PHE A 185 -15.56 4.60 -6.40
C PHE A 185 -16.82 5.21 -7.02
N ILE A 186 -16.69 6.41 -7.57
CA ILE A 186 -17.76 7.08 -8.30
C ILE A 186 -17.22 7.74 -9.57
N GLY A 187 -17.96 7.58 -10.68
CA GLY A 187 -17.79 8.36 -11.90
C GLY A 187 -18.71 9.58 -11.88
N MET A 188 -18.18 10.79 -11.70
CA MET A 188 -18.94 12.02 -11.80
C MET A 188 -19.14 12.43 -13.27
N ALA A 189 -20.37 12.70 -13.70
CA ALA A 189 -20.63 13.23 -15.03
C ALA A 189 -19.99 14.63 -15.15
N GLY A 190 -19.23 14.86 -16.23
CA GLY A 190 -18.63 16.16 -16.51
C GLY A 190 -17.19 16.35 -16.00
N ALA A 191 -16.62 15.45 -15.24
CA ALA A 191 -15.19 15.46 -14.95
C ALA A 191 -14.41 14.78 -16.10
N GLY A 192 -14.55 15.29 -17.30
CA GLY A 192 -13.62 15.01 -18.39
C GLY A 192 -12.28 15.65 -18.04
N ILE A 193 -11.52 15.03 -17.13
CA ILE A 193 -10.12 15.35 -16.96
C ILE A 193 -9.42 14.79 -18.19
N SER A 194 -9.10 15.67 -19.16
CA SER A 194 -8.20 15.34 -20.25
C SER A 194 -6.99 14.61 -19.69
N PRO A 195 -6.54 13.52 -20.32
CA PRO A 195 -5.28 12.92 -19.94
C PRO A 195 -4.22 14.02 -20.02
N GLY A 196 -3.53 14.25 -18.90
CA GLY A 196 -2.40 15.17 -18.89
C GLY A 196 -1.40 14.78 -19.99
N PRO A 197 -0.62 15.75 -20.53
CA PRO A 197 0.28 15.51 -21.63
C PRO A 197 1.16 14.30 -21.34
N ALA A 198 1.16 13.34 -22.24
CA ALA A 198 2.02 12.18 -22.18
C ALA A 198 3.47 12.66 -22.02
N LEU A 199 4.12 12.26 -20.92
CA LEU A 199 5.55 12.47 -20.73
C LEU A 199 6.25 11.80 -21.92
N GLN A 200 6.65 12.60 -22.90
CA GLN A 200 7.53 12.15 -23.97
C GLN A 200 8.84 11.71 -23.31
N ARG A 201 9.11 10.41 -23.37
CA ARG A 201 10.42 9.86 -23.02
C ARG A 201 11.43 10.42 -24.03
N ARG A 202 12.34 11.21 -23.53
CA ARG A 202 13.61 11.51 -24.23
C ARG A 202 14.63 10.45 -23.82
#